data_b792054e4f3f85b67e837afc0961b5e1
#
_entry.id   b792054e4f3f85b67e837afc0961b5e1
#
_cell.length_a   1.000
_cell.length_b   1.000
_cell.length_c   1.000
_cell.angle_alpha   90.00
_cell.angle_beta   90.00
_cell.angle_gamma   90.00
#
_symmetry.space_group_name_H-M   'P 1'
#
loop_
_entity.id
_entity.type
_entity.pdbx_description
1 polymer ?
#
loop_
_entity_poly.entity_id
_entity_poly.type
_entity_poly.pdbx_seq_one_letter_code
_entity_poly.pdbx_strand_id
1 'polypeptide(L)'
;MNKRTISSLIKCFVLLILLLPTWLAWDVSPAQADYILVTTPFDPAPDGCTVSHCSLREAIILANETPTTLDQIYLPTNTYHIERSGNDDTSVLGDFDITSPIEIYGIEDTPSSVVRIEGNQLDRVFEVTGSNGDLWLERVTITEGNQPLYNGGGVACYHATLTLEDVVIVLNSSPTHYGGGLAADHCTVTISNTNITNNTASDGGGIFANVSTQSLINSIVYYNHASEVGGGIYTSNSDIAFYAVTLGDNDAGTRGGGVFQIGTTSSLFIDHSLVSENHAKAEDGGGLQISEGTNLTIVNSTISANVADTFGGGISTSIPTTINHSTIVNNHADMNANNDGYGGGVLAYIGSGVTISNTILANNTDHSAFHYNDCAEYVGVDVISNGYNLVESVGNCTFNSTGDKKGLDPMLGPLQNNGGWTNTHALLIGSPAIDAGNPSVTRIQFPNSDQRGPARYARVINGQVDIGAFEAWLVTFLPVIFR
;
A
#
# COMPACT_ATOMS: atom_id res chain seq x y z
N MET A 1 -10.61 -30.71 -76.08
CA MET A 1 -10.56 -29.28 -75.64
C MET A 1 -9.13 -28.92 -75.29
N ASN A 2 -8.63 -27.92 -75.90
CA ASN A 2 -7.20 -27.62 -76.05
C ASN A 2 -6.61 -26.95 -74.81
N LYS A 3 -5.47 -27.45 -74.31
CA LYS A 3 -4.75 -26.93 -73.12
C LYS A 3 -4.41 -25.43 -73.15
N ARG A 4 -4.57 -24.78 -74.29
CA ARG A 4 -4.32 -23.32 -74.44
C ARG A 4 -5.48 -22.40 -73.95
N THR A 5 -6.70 -22.92 -73.83
CA THR A 5 -7.88 -22.14 -73.46
C THR A 5 -8.03 -22.01 -71.92
N ILE A 6 -7.48 -22.96 -71.17
CA ILE A 6 -7.50 -22.94 -69.71
C ILE A 6 -6.46 -21.99 -69.11
N SER A 7 -5.32 -21.84 -69.83
CA SER A 7 -4.24 -20.91 -69.38
C SER A 7 -4.63 -19.43 -69.50
N SER A 8 -5.51 -19.06 -70.45
CA SER A 8 -5.96 -17.65 -70.60
C SER A 8 -7.02 -17.26 -69.58
N LEU A 9 -7.88 -18.20 -69.14
CA LEU A 9 -8.90 -17.89 -68.13
C LEU A 9 -8.29 -17.73 -66.70
N ILE A 10 -7.23 -18.51 -66.39
CA ILE A 10 -6.51 -18.40 -65.12
C ILE A 10 -5.71 -17.09 -65.03
N LYS A 11 -5.14 -16.60 -66.16
CA LYS A 11 -4.42 -15.31 -66.20
C LYS A 11 -5.34 -14.10 -66.07
N CYS A 12 -6.59 -14.15 -66.55
CA CYS A 12 -7.56 -13.08 -66.35
C CYS A 12 -8.11 -13.04 -64.91
N PHE A 13 -8.25 -14.24 -64.24
CA PHE A 13 -8.74 -14.27 -62.87
C PHE A 13 -7.67 -13.83 -61.82
N VAL A 14 -6.38 -14.10 -62.11
CA VAL A 14 -5.27 -13.64 -61.26
C VAL A 14 -5.00 -12.14 -61.43
N LEU A 15 -5.28 -11.58 -62.63
CA LEU A 15 -5.12 -10.12 -62.82
C LEU A 15 -6.32 -9.32 -62.26
N LEU A 16 -7.49 -9.94 -62.10
CA LEU A 16 -8.68 -9.25 -61.51
C LEU A 16 -8.62 -9.22 -59.98
N ILE A 17 -7.86 -10.12 -59.33
CA ILE A 17 -7.64 -10.12 -57.86
C ILE A 17 -6.52 -9.11 -57.50
N LEU A 18 -5.65 -8.73 -58.41
CA LEU A 18 -4.59 -7.73 -58.18
C LEU A 18 -5.04 -6.27 -58.43
N LEU A 19 -6.28 -6.05 -58.87
CA LEU A 19 -6.88 -4.72 -59.07
C LEU A 19 -8.07 -4.42 -58.14
N LEU A 20 -8.22 -5.16 -57.06
CA LEU A 20 -9.02 -4.66 -55.94
C LEU A 20 -8.25 -3.48 -55.32
N PRO A 21 -8.86 -2.30 -55.28
CA PRO A 21 -8.18 -1.13 -54.79
C PRO A 21 -7.81 -1.37 -53.32
N THR A 22 -6.56 -1.15 -53.00
CA THR A 22 -6.00 -0.98 -51.66
C THR A 22 -6.61 0.21 -50.90
N TRP A 23 -7.90 0.47 -51.10
CA TRP A 23 -8.62 1.61 -50.53
C TRP A 23 -9.42 1.24 -49.27
N LEU A 24 -9.18 0.06 -48.68
CA LEU A 24 -9.73 -0.38 -47.41
C LEU A 24 -8.64 -0.78 -46.43
N ALA A 25 -7.41 -0.31 -46.57
CA ALA A 25 -6.61 -0.02 -45.42
C ALA A 25 -7.19 1.29 -44.87
N TRP A 26 -8.11 1.18 -43.94
CA TRP A 26 -8.29 2.21 -42.97
C TRP A 26 -6.92 2.36 -42.31
N ASP A 27 -6.20 3.44 -42.64
CA ASP A 27 -5.14 3.94 -41.80
C ASP A 27 -5.85 4.24 -40.46
N VAL A 28 -5.90 3.23 -39.59
CA VAL A 28 -6.07 3.47 -38.17
C VAL A 28 -4.72 4.10 -37.81
N SER A 29 -4.62 5.41 -37.98
CA SER A 29 -3.58 6.17 -37.32
C SER A 29 -3.66 5.74 -35.84
N PRO A 30 -2.56 5.31 -35.21
CA PRO A 30 -2.62 5.10 -33.78
C PRO A 30 -3.21 6.37 -33.18
N ALA A 31 -4.22 6.21 -32.36
CA ALA A 31 -4.84 7.33 -31.65
C ALA A 31 -3.68 8.07 -30.97
N GLN A 32 -3.48 9.32 -31.31
CA GLN A 32 -2.40 10.12 -30.74
C GLN A 32 -2.98 10.74 -29.47
N ALA A 33 -2.26 10.61 -28.35
CA ALA A 33 -2.62 11.27 -27.12
C ALA A 33 -2.78 12.78 -27.37
N ASP A 34 -3.93 13.33 -27.02
CA ASP A 34 -4.15 14.76 -27.08
C ASP A 34 -3.52 15.44 -25.88
N TYR A 35 -2.79 16.53 -26.11
CA TYR A 35 -2.21 17.38 -25.07
C TYR A 35 -3.21 18.46 -24.70
N ILE A 36 -3.74 18.41 -23.48
CA ILE A 36 -4.71 19.38 -22.97
C ILE A 36 -4.07 20.20 -21.85
N LEU A 37 -3.88 21.49 -22.06
CA LEU A 37 -3.40 22.41 -21.05
C LEU A 37 -4.58 23.10 -20.36
N VAL A 38 -4.72 22.90 -19.06
CA VAL A 38 -5.70 23.64 -18.27
C VAL A 38 -5.22 25.09 -18.10
N THR A 39 -6.07 26.05 -18.43
CA THR A 39 -5.73 27.48 -18.48
C THR A 39 -6.43 28.31 -17.44
N THR A 40 -7.44 27.75 -16.74
CA THR A 40 -8.15 28.42 -15.65
C THR A 40 -8.31 27.48 -14.44
N PRO A 41 -8.10 27.95 -13.21
CA PRO A 41 -8.31 27.16 -12.00
C PRO A 41 -9.79 27.11 -11.54
N PHE A 42 -10.65 27.94 -12.15
CA PHE A 42 -12.07 27.99 -11.82
C PHE A 42 -12.84 26.83 -12.44
N ASP A 43 -14.00 26.51 -11.87
CA ASP A 43 -14.91 25.44 -12.31
C ASP A 43 -16.24 26.00 -12.85
N PRO A 44 -16.23 26.72 -13.98
CA PRO A 44 -17.43 27.26 -14.59
C PRO A 44 -18.36 26.15 -15.12
N ALA A 45 -19.57 26.53 -15.55
CA ALA A 45 -20.38 25.62 -16.35
C ALA A 45 -19.62 25.25 -17.62
N PRO A 46 -19.51 23.94 -17.97
CA PRO A 46 -18.78 23.54 -19.15
C PRO A 46 -19.37 24.18 -20.42
N ASP A 47 -18.52 24.89 -21.15
CA ASP A 47 -18.87 25.48 -22.48
C ASP A 47 -17.87 25.04 -23.57
N GLY A 48 -16.96 24.16 -23.23
CA GLY A 48 -15.97 23.54 -24.10
C GLY A 48 -14.57 24.12 -23.93
N CYS A 49 -13.58 23.22 -24.03
CA CYS A 49 -12.17 23.53 -23.87
C CYS A 49 -11.62 24.22 -25.12
N THR A 50 -11.01 25.38 -24.95
CA THR A 50 -10.28 26.11 -26.01
C THR A 50 -8.85 26.41 -25.59
N VAL A 51 -8.00 26.80 -26.51
CA VAL A 51 -6.59 27.16 -26.23
C VAL A 51 -6.44 28.28 -25.19
N SER A 52 -7.44 29.14 -25.04
CA SER A 52 -7.43 30.29 -24.14
C SER A 52 -8.33 30.14 -22.92
N HIS A 53 -9.20 29.14 -22.92
CA HIS A 53 -10.13 28.87 -21.85
C HIS A 53 -10.40 27.37 -21.77
N CYS A 54 -9.90 26.73 -20.72
CA CYS A 54 -10.09 25.32 -20.45
C CYS A 54 -9.93 25.09 -18.94
N SER A 55 -10.99 24.73 -18.27
CA SER A 55 -10.99 24.29 -16.88
C SER A 55 -10.59 22.82 -16.77
N LEU A 56 -10.27 22.34 -15.56
CA LEU A 56 -9.99 20.93 -15.34
C LEU A 56 -11.20 20.04 -15.74
N ARG A 57 -12.42 20.47 -15.38
CA ARG A 57 -13.65 19.78 -15.72
C ARG A 57 -13.83 19.64 -17.24
N GLU A 58 -13.65 20.73 -17.97
CA GLU A 58 -13.77 20.71 -19.43
C GLU A 58 -12.71 19.85 -20.10
N ALA A 59 -11.48 19.87 -19.56
CA ALA A 59 -10.40 18.99 -20.03
C ALA A 59 -10.74 17.51 -19.86
N ILE A 60 -11.31 17.13 -18.71
CA ILE A 60 -11.76 15.76 -18.43
C ILE A 60 -12.95 15.36 -19.32
N ILE A 61 -13.94 16.23 -19.46
CA ILE A 61 -15.08 15.97 -20.36
C ILE A 61 -14.59 15.73 -21.80
N LEU A 62 -13.67 16.57 -22.28
CA LEU A 62 -13.10 16.42 -23.63
C LEU A 62 -12.33 15.10 -23.78
N ALA A 63 -11.51 14.73 -22.80
CA ALA A 63 -10.75 13.46 -22.80
C ALA A 63 -11.69 12.24 -22.74
N ASN A 64 -12.78 12.30 -22.02
CA ASN A 64 -13.78 11.21 -21.96
C ASN A 64 -14.55 10.99 -23.30
N GLU A 65 -14.53 11.95 -24.22
CA GLU A 65 -15.12 11.77 -25.56
C GLU A 65 -14.37 10.75 -26.42
N THR A 66 -13.12 10.42 -26.05
CA THR A 66 -12.26 9.49 -26.80
C THR A 66 -11.89 8.25 -25.96
N PRO A 67 -12.82 7.32 -25.69
CA PRO A 67 -12.70 6.29 -24.65
C PRO A 67 -11.60 5.24 -24.87
N THR A 68 -10.90 5.27 -25.98
CA THR A 68 -9.80 4.34 -26.32
C THR A 68 -8.49 5.07 -26.60
N THR A 69 -8.47 6.39 -26.52
CA THR A 69 -7.28 7.23 -26.69
C THR A 69 -6.75 7.62 -25.32
N LEU A 70 -5.45 7.59 -25.14
CA LEU A 70 -4.82 8.15 -23.96
C LEU A 70 -4.71 9.66 -24.14
N ASP A 71 -5.28 10.41 -23.21
CA ASP A 71 -5.20 11.87 -23.18
C ASP A 71 -4.35 12.35 -22.00
N GLN A 72 -3.59 13.42 -22.23
CA GLN A 72 -2.68 13.99 -21.23
C GLN A 72 -3.13 15.39 -20.84
N ILE A 73 -3.52 15.56 -19.58
CA ILE A 73 -3.96 16.83 -19.00
C ILE A 73 -2.85 17.41 -18.15
N TYR A 74 -2.49 18.66 -18.43
CA TYR A 74 -1.42 19.36 -17.72
C TYR A 74 -2.00 20.50 -16.87
N LEU A 75 -1.68 20.47 -15.58
CA LEU A 75 -2.14 21.42 -14.57
C LEU A 75 -1.01 22.35 -14.15
N PRO A 76 -0.98 23.62 -14.56
CA PRO A 76 -0.08 24.61 -13.96
C PRO A 76 -0.29 24.74 -12.45
N THR A 77 0.75 25.16 -11.74
CA THR A 77 0.70 25.43 -10.29
C THR A 77 -0.47 26.33 -9.94
N ASN A 78 -1.46 25.78 -9.26
CA ASN A 78 -2.66 26.47 -8.79
C ASN A 78 -3.45 25.58 -7.81
N THR A 79 -4.56 26.11 -7.29
CA THR A 79 -5.61 25.35 -6.63
C THR A 79 -6.83 25.30 -7.55
N TYR A 80 -7.25 24.09 -7.87
CA TYR A 80 -8.41 23.77 -8.69
C TYR A 80 -9.53 23.30 -7.78
N HIS A 81 -10.64 24.02 -7.76
CA HIS A 81 -11.76 23.74 -6.86
C HIS A 81 -12.91 23.08 -7.60
N ILE A 82 -13.58 22.12 -6.95
CA ILE A 82 -14.94 21.73 -7.35
C ILE A 82 -15.87 22.81 -6.82
N GLU A 83 -16.53 23.54 -7.72
CA GLU A 83 -17.48 24.62 -7.36
C GLU A 83 -18.93 24.24 -7.69
N ARG A 84 -19.14 23.11 -8.36
CA ARG A 84 -20.44 22.65 -8.85
C ARG A 84 -20.90 21.45 -8.04
N SER A 85 -21.90 21.67 -7.19
CA SER A 85 -22.52 20.57 -6.43
C SER A 85 -23.51 19.78 -7.30
N GLY A 86 -23.60 18.51 -7.07
CA GLY A 86 -24.50 17.58 -7.75
C GLY A 86 -23.91 16.19 -7.78
N ASN A 87 -24.62 15.27 -8.36
CA ASN A 87 -24.14 13.90 -8.59
C ASN A 87 -24.57 13.49 -9.99
N ASP A 88 -23.62 13.34 -10.88
CA ASP A 88 -23.83 12.77 -12.22
C ASP A 88 -22.59 11.94 -12.60
N ASP A 89 -22.71 11.08 -13.60
CA ASP A 89 -21.63 10.22 -14.09
C ASP A 89 -20.99 10.78 -15.38
N THR A 90 -21.02 12.12 -15.56
CA THR A 90 -20.56 12.79 -16.80
C THR A 90 -19.63 13.96 -16.57
N SER A 91 -19.17 14.16 -15.34
CA SER A 91 -18.34 15.30 -14.92
C SER A 91 -18.96 16.68 -15.17
N VAL A 92 -20.26 16.81 -15.31
CA VAL A 92 -20.93 18.12 -15.45
C VAL A 92 -21.17 18.76 -14.09
N LEU A 93 -21.43 17.93 -13.07
CA LEU A 93 -21.66 18.32 -11.68
C LEU A 93 -20.87 17.40 -10.74
N GLY A 94 -20.62 17.84 -9.52
CA GLY A 94 -19.95 17.03 -8.51
C GLY A 94 -18.48 16.76 -8.82
N ASP A 95 -18.06 15.55 -8.59
CA ASP A 95 -16.68 15.07 -8.80
C ASP A 95 -16.27 15.00 -10.28
N PHE A 96 -15.03 14.64 -10.50
CA PHE A 96 -14.44 14.43 -11.83
C PHE A 96 -14.53 12.95 -12.20
N ASP A 97 -15.42 12.61 -13.15
CA ASP A 97 -15.62 11.24 -13.64
C ASP A 97 -14.62 10.89 -14.73
N ILE A 98 -13.87 9.83 -14.52
CA ILE A 98 -12.87 9.31 -15.46
C ILE A 98 -13.40 8.00 -16.04
N THR A 99 -13.71 8.01 -17.33
CA THR A 99 -14.28 6.87 -18.06
C THR A 99 -13.42 6.41 -19.23
N SER A 100 -12.29 7.10 -19.46
CA SER A 100 -11.31 6.85 -20.52
C SER A 100 -9.88 6.83 -19.94
N PRO A 101 -8.87 6.45 -20.73
CA PRO A 101 -7.48 6.56 -20.31
C PRO A 101 -7.03 8.03 -20.23
N ILE A 102 -6.73 8.52 -19.04
CA ILE A 102 -6.32 9.91 -18.78
C ILE A 102 -5.10 9.94 -17.86
N GLU A 103 -4.09 10.71 -18.24
CA GLU A 103 -2.96 11.06 -17.40
C GLU A 103 -3.05 12.54 -17.00
N ILE A 104 -3.02 12.83 -15.70
CA ILE A 104 -3.05 14.21 -15.18
C ILE A 104 -1.72 14.53 -14.51
N TYR A 105 -1.04 15.53 -15.00
CA TYR A 105 0.28 15.96 -14.54
C TYR A 105 0.26 17.33 -13.89
N GLY A 106 0.67 17.42 -12.63
CA GLY A 106 0.99 18.70 -12.01
C GLY A 106 2.28 19.27 -12.59
N ILE A 107 2.24 20.50 -13.08
CA ILE A 107 3.42 21.26 -13.50
C ILE A 107 3.85 22.15 -12.35
N GLU A 108 4.97 21.83 -11.73
CA GLU A 108 5.54 22.62 -10.64
C GLU A 108 6.56 23.62 -11.21
N ASP A 109 6.28 24.91 -11.05
CA ASP A 109 7.16 25.98 -11.51
C ASP A 109 8.42 26.12 -10.63
N THR A 110 8.34 25.69 -9.37
CA THR A 110 9.43 25.69 -8.39
C THR A 110 9.29 24.49 -7.45
N PRO A 111 10.36 24.04 -6.78
CA PRO A 111 10.30 22.93 -5.80
C PRO A 111 9.34 23.14 -4.62
N SER A 112 8.82 24.34 -4.44
CA SER A 112 7.83 24.67 -3.39
C SER A 112 6.43 24.95 -3.93
N SER A 113 6.24 24.90 -5.23
CA SER A 113 4.93 25.04 -5.84
C SER A 113 4.16 23.72 -5.73
N VAL A 114 2.86 23.81 -5.52
CA VAL A 114 1.99 22.65 -5.37
C VAL A 114 0.77 22.81 -6.28
N VAL A 115 0.47 21.77 -7.03
CA VAL A 115 -0.81 21.66 -7.74
C VAL A 115 -1.81 20.98 -6.81
N ARG A 116 -2.90 21.65 -6.51
CA ARG A 116 -3.91 21.19 -5.57
C ARG A 116 -5.26 21.07 -6.25
N ILE A 117 -5.95 19.95 -6.00
CA ILE A 117 -7.32 19.70 -6.47
C ILE A 117 -8.18 19.49 -5.23
N GLU A 118 -9.14 20.38 -5.01
CA GLU A 118 -9.95 20.44 -3.79
C GLU A 118 -11.42 20.10 -4.08
N GLY A 119 -11.95 19.13 -3.35
CA GLY A 119 -13.38 18.76 -3.39
C GLY A 119 -14.31 19.80 -2.77
N ASN A 120 -13.75 20.80 -2.04
CA ASN A 120 -14.48 21.91 -1.42
C ASN A 120 -15.58 21.44 -0.46
N GLN A 121 -15.46 20.23 0.10
CA GLN A 121 -16.49 19.55 0.92
C GLN A 121 -17.82 19.32 0.19
N LEU A 122 -17.86 19.45 -1.13
CA LEU A 122 -19.07 19.30 -1.94
C LEU A 122 -19.29 17.88 -2.43
N ASP A 123 -18.18 17.20 -2.81
CA ASP A 123 -18.17 15.81 -3.28
C ASP A 123 -16.77 15.21 -3.10
N ARG A 124 -16.57 13.93 -3.50
CA ARG A 124 -15.23 13.37 -3.72
C ARG A 124 -14.52 14.19 -4.81
N VAL A 125 -13.24 13.96 -5.00
CA VAL A 125 -12.52 14.68 -6.05
C VAL A 125 -12.57 13.93 -7.38
N PHE A 126 -12.29 12.63 -7.38
CA PHE A 126 -12.32 11.81 -8.59
C PHE A 126 -13.15 10.54 -8.41
N GLU A 127 -13.90 10.19 -9.46
CA GLU A 127 -14.43 8.84 -9.68
C GLU A 127 -13.85 8.23 -10.97
N VAL A 128 -13.19 7.07 -10.86
CA VAL A 128 -12.64 6.33 -11.99
C VAL A 128 -13.49 5.09 -12.19
N THR A 129 -14.15 4.96 -13.35
CA THR A 129 -15.15 3.92 -13.53
C THR A 129 -15.11 3.25 -14.89
N GLY A 130 -15.45 1.96 -14.88
CA GLY A 130 -15.61 1.16 -16.11
C GLY A 130 -14.30 0.61 -16.65
N SER A 131 -14.41 -0.37 -17.55
CA SER A 131 -13.25 -1.11 -18.10
C SER A 131 -12.28 -0.28 -18.93
N ASN A 132 -12.66 0.92 -19.34
CA ASN A 132 -11.80 1.86 -20.05
C ASN A 132 -11.30 2.98 -19.12
N GLY A 133 -11.86 3.10 -17.91
CA GLY A 133 -11.38 4.05 -16.91
C GLY A 133 -9.95 3.67 -16.49
N ASP A 134 -9.00 4.52 -16.82
CA ASP A 134 -7.59 4.39 -16.46
C ASP A 134 -7.06 5.79 -16.13
N LEU A 135 -6.81 6.03 -14.85
CA LEU A 135 -6.33 7.32 -14.38
C LEU A 135 -4.90 7.20 -13.86
N TRP A 136 -4.02 7.99 -14.42
CA TRP A 136 -2.70 8.26 -13.85
C TRP A 136 -2.65 9.68 -13.31
N LEU A 137 -2.35 9.80 -12.02
CA LEU A 137 -2.11 11.10 -11.37
C LEU A 137 -0.64 11.22 -10.98
N GLU A 138 -0.03 12.35 -11.31
CA GLU A 138 1.36 12.61 -10.97
C GLU A 138 1.55 14.06 -10.46
N ARG A 139 2.26 14.22 -9.34
CA ARG A 139 2.58 15.51 -8.71
C ARG A 139 1.36 16.42 -8.44
N VAL A 140 0.33 15.84 -7.84
CA VAL A 140 -0.87 16.58 -7.43
C VAL A 140 -1.22 16.30 -5.96
N THR A 141 -1.87 17.24 -5.32
CA THR A 141 -2.49 17.08 -4.00
C THR A 141 -4.00 17.01 -4.15
N ILE A 142 -4.61 15.94 -3.64
CA ILE A 142 -6.06 15.73 -3.59
C ILE A 142 -6.52 15.98 -2.16
N THR A 143 -7.41 16.92 -1.97
CA THR A 143 -7.82 17.33 -0.62
C THR A 143 -9.26 17.83 -0.55
N GLU A 144 -9.78 17.87 0.68
CA GLU A 144 -11.11 18.38 0.98
C GLU A 144 -12.26 17.73 0.20
N GLY A 145 -12.05 16.50 -0.30
CA GLY A 145 -13.11 15.66 -0.81
C GLY A 145 -13.99 15.16 0.34
N ASN A 146 -15.32 15.18 0.15
CA ASN A 146 -16.28 14.73 1.15
C ASN A 146 -17.45 13.99 0.51
N GLN A 147 -17.49 12.67 0.69
CA GLN A 147 -18.55 11.84 0.13
C GLN A 147 -19.31 11.10 1.24
N PRO A 148 -20.43 11.65 1.72
CA PRO A 148 -21.20 11.04 2.81
C PRO A 148 -22.12 9.89 2.38
N LEU A 149 -22.36 9.69 1.08
CA LEU A 149 -23.35 8.72 0.58
C LEU A 149 -22.72 7.52 -0.13
N TYR A 150 -21.43 7.61 -0.50
CA TYR A 150 -20.72 6.58 -1.26
C TYR A 150 -19.28 6.45 -0.75
N ASN A 151 -18.52 5.50 -1.31
CA ASN A 151 -17.11 5.30 -0.96
C ASN A 151 -16.20 6.34 -1.62
N GLY A 152 -15.01 6.51 -1.04
CA GLY A 152 -13.94 7.32 -1.60
C GLY A 152 -14.12 8.82 -1.39
N GLY A 153 -13.67 9.35 -0.26
CA GLY A 153 -13.74 10.79 -0.02
C GLY A 153 -12.84 11.59 -0.96
N GLY A 154 -11.61 11.13 -1.20
CA GLY A 154 -10.70 11.73 -2.18
C GLY A 154 -10.88 11.14 -3.58
N VAL A 155 -10.68 9.83 -3.71
CA VAL A 155 -10.76 9.10 -4.98
C VAL A 155 -11.58 7.83 -4.80
N ALA A 156 -12.47 7.55 -5.74
CA ALA A 156 -13.10 6.25 -5.89
C ALA A 156 -12.70 5.59 -7.22
N CYS A 157 -12.48 4.28 -7.19
CA CYS A 157 -12.18 3.46 -8.36
C CYS A 157 -13.13 2.27 -8.42
N TYR A 158 -13.83 2.08 -9.54
CA TYR A 158 -14.80 1.00 -9.76
C TYR A 158 -14.56 0.31 -11.10
N HIS A 159 -14.13 -0.97 -11.07
CA HIS A 159 -13.87 -1.77 -12.27
C HIS A 159 -12.88 -1.12 -13.26
N ALA A 160 -11.83 -0.48 -12.74
CA ALA A 160 -10.94 0.42 -13.48
C ALA A 160 -9.47 0.24 -13.06
N THR A 161 -8.58 1.05 -13.63
CA THR A 161 -7.17 1.13 -13.24
C THR A 161 -6.86 2.51 -12.66
N LEU A 162 -6.05 2.54 -11.61
CA LEU A 162 -5.60 3.78 -10.97
C LEU A 162 -4.10 3.72 -10.68
N THR A 163 -3.37 4.72 -11.15
CA THR A 163 -1.95 4.90 -10.82
C THR A 163 -1.73 6.25 -10.17
N LEU A 164 -1.10 6.23 -9.00
CA LEU A 164 -0.73 7.42 -8.22
C LEU A 164 0.80 7.47 -8.10
N GLU A 165 1.42 8.54 -8.60
CA GLU A 165 2.85 8.75 -8.51
C GLU A 165 3.17 10.16 -8.01
N ASP A 166 3.96 10.28 -6.93
CA ASP A 166 4.27 11.57 -6.28
C ASP A 166 3.00 12.35 -5.89
N VAL A 167 1.96 11.66 -5.39
CA VAL A 167 0.66 12.23 -5.04
C VAL A 167 0.53 12.42 -3.53
N VAL A 168 -0.21 13.44 -3.11
CA VAL A 168 -0.65 13.59 -1.72
C VAL A 168 -2.18 13.52 -1.67
N ILE A 169 -2.73 12.56 -0.89
CA ILE A 169 -4.17 12.44 -0.62
C ILE A 169 -4.39 12.78 0.85
N VAL A 170 -4.97 13.96 1.13
CA VAL A 170 -5.00 14.49 2.49
C VAL A 170 -6.31 15.19 2.82
N LEU A 171 -6.79 15.02 4.06
CA LEU A 171 -8.00 15.69 4.58
C LEU A 171 -9.28 15.39 3.77
N ASN A 172 -9.39 14.17 3.25
CA ASN A 172 -10.61 13.72 2.58
C ASN A 172 -11.46 12.87 3.53
N SER A 173 -12.75 12.82 3.29
CA SER A 173 -13.70 12.20 4.21
C SER A 173 -14.78 11.39 3.49
N SER A 174 -15.05 10.19 4.02
CA SER A 174 -16.20 9.36 3.68
C SER A 174 -16.86 8.88 5.00
N PRO A 175 -17.55 9.76 5.72
CA PRO A 175 -17.82 9.59 7.15
C PRO A 175 -18.75 8.42 7.50
N THR A 176 -19.56 7.95 6.57
CA THR A 176 -20.52 6.84 6.76
C THR A 176 -20.24 5.65 5.83
N HIS A 177 -19.19 5.73 5.01
CA HIS A 177 -18.80 4.71 4.04
C HIS A 177 -17.28 4.46 4.09
N TYR A 178 -16.71 3.90 3.05
CA TYR A 178 -15.37 3.32 3.03
C TYR A 178 -14.37 4.20 2.27
N GLY A 179 -13.10 4.16 2.72
CA GLY A 179 -12.00 4.79 2.03
C GLY A 179 -12.02 6.31 2.07
N GLY A 180 -11.60 6.91 3.18
CA GLY A 180 -11.58 8.37 3.30
C GLY A 180 -10.68 9.03 2.27
N GLY A 181 -9.48 8.51 2.07
CA GLY A 181 -8.58 8.92 0.99
C GLY A 181 -8.90 8.27 -0.34
N LEU A 182 -8.91 6.94 -0.37
CA LEU A 182 -9.09 6.13 -1.57
C LEU A 182 -10.02 4.95 -1.31
N ALA A 183 -10.99 4.74 -2.18
CA ALA A 183 -11.76 3.50 -2.26
C ALA A 183 -11.54 2.81 -3.60
N ALA A 184 -11.22 1.52 -3.59
CA ALA A 184 -11.03 0.69 -4.77
C ALA A 184 -11.92 -0.55 -4.71
N ASP A 185 -12.78 -0.72 -5.69
CA ASP A 185 -13.67 -1.88 -5.82
C ASP A 185 -13.54 -2.48 -7.22
N HIS A 186 -13.05 -3.72 -7.30
CA HIS A 186 -12.69 -4.40 -8.56
C HIS A 186 -11.64 -3.62 -9.38
N CYS A 187 -10.66 -3.02 -8.73
CA CYS A 187 -9.65 -2.20 -9.37
C CYS A 187 -8.24 -2.80 -9.31
N THR A 188 -7.41 -2.40 -10.26
CA THR A 188 -5.97 -2.52 -10.16
C THR A 188 -5.38 -1.16 -9.79
N VAL A 189 -4.69 -1.09 -8.64
CA VAL A 189 -4.18 0.17 -8.10
C VAL A 189 -2.68 0.09 -7.88
N THR A 190 -1.95 1.05 -8.43
CA THR A 190 -0.51 1.24 -8.18
C THR A 190 -0.28 2.58 -7.49
N ILE A 191 0.39 2.55 -6.34
CA ILE A 191 0.67 3.73 -5.52
C ILE A 191 2.17 3.80 -5.30
N SER A 192 2.82 4.83 -5.82
CA SER A 192 4.27 5.02 -5.68
C SER A 192 4.61 6.44 -5.20
N ASN A 193 5.60 6.56 -4.32
CA ASN A 193 6.07 7.83 -3.76
C ASN A 193 4.93 8.72 -3.21
N THR A 194 3.86 8.13 -2.72
CA THR A 194 2.59 8.81 -2.43
C THR A 194 2.31 8.85 -0.94
N ASN A 195 1.74 9.96 -0.48
CA ASN A 195 1.34 10.14 0.91
C ASN A 195 -0.19 10.17 1.03
N ILE A 196 -0.76 9.23 1.80
CA ILE A 196 -2.19 9.15 2.11
C ILE A 196 -2.36 9.44 3.60
N THR A 197 -2.75 10.67 3.95
CA THR A 197 -2.66 11.13 5.33
C THR A 197 -3.87 11.93 5.79
N ASN A 198 -4.21 11.83 7.08
CA ASN A 198 -5.28 12.61 7.68
C ASN A 198 -6.64 12.47 6.96
N ASN A 199 -6.93 11.29 6.41
CA ASN A 199 -8.23 11.01 5.83
C ASN A 199 -9.12 10.28 6.85
N THR A 200 -10.45 10.41 6.70
CA THR A 200 -11.42 9.85 7.63
C THR A 200 -12.52 9.07 6.93
N ALA A 201 -12.92 7.93 7.51
CA ALA A 201 -14.01 7.12 6.99
C ALA A 201 -14.75 6.37 8.13
N SER A 202 -15.84 5.65 7.78
CA SER A 202 -16.35 4.59 8.64
C SER A 202 -15.32 3.47 8.73
N ASP A 203 -14.86 2.98 7.58
CA ASP A 203 -13.89 1.89 7.47
C ASP A 203 -12.82 2.23 6.41
N GLY A 204 -11.56 1.84 6.68
CA GLY A 204 -10.46 2.20 5.82
C GLY A 204 -10.23 3.70 5.75
N GLY A 205 -9.85 4.32 6.86
CA GLY A 205 -9.68 5.78 6.94
C GLY A 205 -8.80 6.33 5.82
N GLY A 206 -7.67 5.70 5.54
CA GLY A 206 -6.82 6.00 4.38
C GLY A 206 -7.31 5.33 3.11
N ILE A 207 -7.38 3.99 3.11
CA ILE A 207 -7.66 3.17 1.93
C ILE A 207 -8.70 2.10 2.24
N PHE A 208 -9.63 1.93 1.33
CA PHE A 208 -10.50 0.76 1.23
C PHE A 208 -10.21 -0.02 -0.05
N ALA A 209 -10.14 -1.36 0.05
CA ALA A 209 -9.96 -2.26 -1.09
C ALA A 209 -10.96 -3.41 -1.04
N ASN A 210 -11.74 -3.59 -2.10
CA ASN A 210 -12.62 -4.75 -2.27
C ASN A 210 -12.40 -5.39 -3.63
N VAL A 211 -12.16 -6.71 -3.65
CA VAL A 211 -11.92 -7.49 -4.88
C VAL A 211 -10.88 -6.83 -5.80
N SER A 212 -9.84 -6.25 -5.20
CA SER A 212 -8.87 -5.38 -5.88
C SER A 212 -7.44 -5.88 -5.68
N THR A 213 -6.55 -5.49 -6.59
CA THR A 213 -5.12 -5.68 -6.43
C THR A 213 -4.44 -4.34 -6.22
N GLN A 214 -3.67 -4.22 -5.12
CA GLN A 214 -2.99 -2.97 -4.79
C GLN A 214 -1.49 -3.20 -4.55
N SER A 215 -0.68 -2.31 -5.11
CA SER A 215 0.76 -2.25 -4.86
C SER A 215 1.13 -0.87 -4.34
N LEU A 216 1.66 -0.82 -3.12
CA LEU A 216 2.18 0.40 -2.50
C LEU A 216 3.70 0.32 -2.47
N ILE A 217 4.37 1.31 -3.06
CA ILE A 217 5.82 1.35 -3.20
C ILE A 217 6.34 2.69 -2.68
N ASN A 218 7.30 2.68 -1.76
CA ASN A 218 7.92 3.88 -1.21
C ASN A 218 6.90 4.95 -0.78
N SER A 219 5.82 4.53 -0.15
CA SER A 219 4.65 5.35 0.15
C SER A 219 4.34 5.38 1.64
N ILE A 220 3.55 6.36 2.05
CA ILE A 220 3.20 6.61 3.44
C ILE A 220 1.68 6.60 3.60
N VAL A 221 1.17 5.80 4.54
CA VAL A 221 -0.24 5.80 4.99
C VAL A 221 -0.24 6.16 6.47
N TYR A 222 -0.59 7.40 6.79
CA TYR A 222 -0.28 7.96 8.10
C TYR A 222 -1.39 8.88 8.65
N TYR A 223 -1.67 8.85 9.96
CA TYR A 223 -2.70 9.69 10.62
C TYR A 223 -4.11 9.54 10.01
N ASN A 224 -4.46 8.40 9.43
CA ASN A 224 -5.82 8.18 8.95
C ASN A 224 -6.68 7.61 10.08
N HIS A 225 -7.96 7.94 10.03
CA HIS A 225 -8.92 7.54 11.06
C HIS A 225 -10.13 6.81 10.48
N ALA A 226 -10.43 5.62 11.01
CA ALA A 226 -11.68 4.93 10.79
C ALA A 226 -12.51 4.91 12.07
N SER A 227 -13.80 5.22 11.99
CA SER A 227 -14.68 5.13 13.16
C SER A 227 -14.97 3.68 13.58
N GLU A 228 -14.80 2.73 12.66
CA GLU A 228 -14.97 1.30 12.88
C GLU A 228 -13.65 0.55 12.67
N VAL A 229 -13.33 0.06 11.47
CA VAL A 229 -12.19 -0.83 11.22
C VAL A 229 -11.20 -0.30 10.18
N GLY A 230 -9.93 -0.73 10.29
CA GLY A 230 -8.89 -0.38 9.34
C GLY A 230 -8.55 1.10 9.32
N GLY A 231 -7.98 1.64 10.40
CA GLY A 231 -7.62 3.06 10.48
C GLY A 231 -6.82 3.53 9.28
N GLY A 232 -5.76 2.81 8.95
CA GLY A 232 -5.01 3.03 7.71
C GLY A 232 -5.68 2.39 6.50
N ILE A 233 -5.90 1.06 6.55
CA ILE A 233 -6.36 0.27 5.41
C ILE A 233 -7.40 -0.77 5.86
N TYR A 234 -8.53 -0.81 5.17
CA TYR A 234 -9.48 -1.91 5.21
C TYR A 234 -9.49 -2.67 3.90
N THR A 235 -9.35 -3.99 3.95
CA THR A 235 -9.30 -4.83 2.74
C THR A 235 -10.21 -6.03 2.84
N SER A 236 -10.92 -6.32 1.74
CA SER A 236 -11.83 -7.46 1.58
C SER A 236 -11.60 -8.13 0.23
N ASN A 237 -11.35 -9.44 0.22
CA ASN A 237 -11.13 -10.24 -0.99
C ASN A 237 -10.08 -9.63 -1.96
N SER A 238 -9.05 -9.01 -1.44
CA SER A 238 -8.06 -8.24 -2.21
C SER A 238 -6.63 -8.67 -1.92
N ASP A 239 -5.76 -8.49 -2.91
CA ASP A 239 -4.33 -8.69 -2.76
C ASP A 239 -3.62 -7.35 -2.58
N ILE A 240 -2.90 -7.21 -1.47
CA ILE A 240 -2.13 -5.98 -1.18
C ILE A 240 -0.66 -6.31 -0.98
N ALA A 241 0.21 -5.54 -1.62
CA ALA A 241 1.65 -5.63 -1.46
C ALA A 241 2.26 -4.29 -1.04
N PHE A 242 3.05 -4.33 0.04
CA PHE A 242 3.87 -3.21 0.51
C PHE A 242 5.33 -3.45 0.19
N TYR A 243 5.96 -2.46 -0.40
CA TYR A 243 7.40 -2.41 -0.57
C TYR A 243 7.94 -1.04 -0.16
N ALA A 244 8.75 -0.99 0.90
CA ALA A 244 9.26 0.26 1.46
C ALA A 244 8.15 1.23 1.92
N VAL A 245 7.07 0.71 2.52
CA VAL A 245 5.92 1.50 2.99
C VAL A 245 6.07 1.82 4.48
N THR A 246 5.68 3.03 4.85
CA THR A 246 5.40 3.38 6.25
C THR A 246 3.90 3.45 6.47
N LEU A 247 3.38 2.55 7.31
CA LEU A 247 2.00 2.53 7.77
C LEU A 247 2.00 2.88 9.25
N GLY A 248 1.61 4.11 9.61
CA GLY A 248 1.79 4.56 10.99
C GLY A 248 0.77 5.55 11.51
N ASP A 249 0.66 5.66 12.84
CA ASP A 249 -0.27 6.56 13.54
C ASP A 249 -1.71 6.52 12.99
N ASN A 250 -2.14 5.38 12.46
CA ASN A 250 -3.51 5.22 12.02
C ASN A 250 -4.37 4.67 13.16
N ASP A 251 -5.63 5.06 13.18
CA ASP A 251 -6.50 4.90 14.32
C ASP A 251 -7.85 4.31 13.91
N ALA A 252 -8.19 3.15 14.46
CA ALA A 252 -9.48 2.49 14.27
C ALA A 252 -10.31 2.50 15.55
N GLY A 253 -11.59 2.76 15.42
CA GLY A 253 -12.53 2.71 16.55
C GLY A 253 -12.66 1.31 17.13
N THR A 254 -12.46 0.27 16.32
CA THR A 254 -12.54 -1.13 16.77
C THR A 254 -11.29 -1.93 16.44
N ARG A 255 -11.08 -2.39 15.22
CA ARG A 255 -10.06 -3.39 14.82
C ARG A 255 -9.12 -2.88 13.76
N GLY A 256 -7.87 -3.37 13.79
CA GLY A 256 -6.90 -3.11 12.76
C GLY A 256 -6.53 -1.64 12.66
N GLY A 257 -5.84 -1.10 13.65
CA GLY A 257 -5.40 0.30 13.61
C GLY A 257 -4.66 0.63 12.33
N GLY A 258 -3.67 -0.19 11.95
CA GLY A 258 -2.99 -0.09 10.67
C GLY A 258 -3.78 -0.75 9.53
N VAL A 259 -3.96 -2.08 9.59
CA VAL A 259 -4.69 -2.87 8.58
C VAL A 259 -5.75 -3.73 9.24
N PHE A 260 -6.95 -3.72 8.68
CA PHE A 260 -7.96 -4.75 8.90
C PHE A 260 -8.21 -5.53 7.60
N GLN A 261 -8.01 -6.86 7.63
CA GLN A 261 -8.21 -7.72 6.47
C GLN A 261 -9.27 -8.79 6.73
N ILE A 262 -10.21 -8.91 5.79
CA ILE A 262 -11.19 -9.99 5.69
C ILE A 262 -11.25 -10.54 4.26
N GLY A 263 -12.07 -11.58 4.06
CA GLY A 263 -12.33 -12.15 2.73
C GLY A 263 -11.37 -13.30 2.39
N THR A 264 -11.92 -14.44 2.03
CA THR A 264 -11.21 -15.73 1.90
C THR A 264 -10.15 -15.77 0.80
N THR A 265 -10.16 -14.82 -0.12
CA THR A 265 -9.16 -14.70 -1.21
C THR A 265 -8.10 -13.65 -0.94
N SER A 266 -8.22 -12.86 0.15
CA SER A 266 -7.28 -11.80 0.48
C SER A 266 -5.86 -12.31 0.75
N SER A 267 -4.86 -11.56 0.32
CA SER A 267 -3.47 -11.74 0.74
C SER A 267 -2.80 -10.40 1.11
N LEU A 268 -1.85 -10.44 2.05
CA LEU A 268 -1.04 -9.29 2.41
C LEU A 268 0.44 -9.66 2.40
N PHE A 269 1.21 -8.93 1.61
CA PHE A 269 2.66 -9.05 1.54
C PHE A 269 3.32 -7.76 2.02
N ILE A 270 4.23 -7.85 3.00
CA ILE A 270 4.93 -6.70 3.59
C ILE A 270 6.42 -6.94 3.50
N ASP A 271 7.14 -6.10 2.74
CA ASP A 271 8.57 -6.18 2.57
C ASP A 271 9.25 -4.81 2.73
N HIS A 272 10.41 -4.74 3.39
CA HIS A 272 11.19 -3.53 3.65
C HIS A 272 10.38 -2.38 4.29
N SER A 273 9.33 -2.71 5.03
CA SER A 273 8.30 -1.77 5.46
C SER A 273 8.28 -1.58 6.98
N LEU A 274 7.62 -0.52 7.40
CA LEU A 274 7.37 -0.17 8.79
C LEU A 274 5.88 -0.13 9.05
N VAL A 275 5.40 -0.85 10.07
CA VAL A 275 4.06 -0.71 10.64
C VAL A 275 4.21 -0.25 12.08
N SER A 276 3.89 1.00 12.38
CA SER A 276 4.16 1.54 13.72
C SER A 276 3.11 2.51 14.24
N GLU A 277 2.97 2.52 15.58
CA GLU A 277 2.15 3.51 16.27
C GLU A 277 0.67 3.51 15.85
N ASN A 278 0.17 2.40 15.26
CA ASN A 278 -1.24 2.26 14.92
C ASN A 278 -2.04 1.80 16.13
N HIS A 279 -3.30 2.21 16.23
CA HIS A 279 -4.15 1.94 17.39
C HIS A 279 -5.53 1.37 17.03
N ALA A 280 -5.88 0.22 17.62
CA ALA A 280 -7.22 -0.35 17.64
C ALA A 280 -7.85 -0.10 19.03
N LYS A 281 -8.85 0.80 19.10
CA LYS A 281 -9.34 1.38 20.37
C LYS A 281 -10.34 0.53 21.17
N ALA A 282 -10.86 -0.53 20.61
CA ALA A 282 -11.84 -1.35 21.36
C ALA A 282 -11.57 -2.84 21.24
N GLU A 283 -10.89 -3.29 20.19
CA GLU A 283 -10.69 -4.71 19.92
C GLU A 283 -9.25 -4.99 19.46
N ASP A 284 -9.06 -5.80 18.41
CA ASP A 284 -7.82 -6.52 18.11
C ASP A 284 -6.95 -5.85 17.02
N GLY A 285 -5.67 -6.22 17.05
CA GLY A 285 -4.74 -5.92 15.97
C GLY A 285 -4.37 -4.45 15.86
N GLY A 286 -3.61 -3.94 16.81
CA GLY A 286 -3.15 -2.55 16.78
C GLY A 286 -2.45 -2.21 15.48
N GLY A 287 -1.44 -2.99 15.09
CA GLY A 287 -0.81 -2.89 13.76
C GLY A 287 -1.63 -3.58 12.68
N LEU A 288 -1.80 -4.89 12.80
CA LEU A 288 -2.42 -5.75 11.80
C LEU A 288 -3.48 -6.67 12.44
N GLN A 289 -4.71 -6.59 11.97
CA GLN A 289 -5.77 -7.56 12.26
C GLN A 289 -6.12 -8.31 10.98
N ILE A 290 -5.74 -9.59 10.90
CA ILE A 290 -5.93 -10.44 9.72
C ILE A 290 -6.89 -11.57 10.07
N SER A 291 -8.17 -11.40 9.79
CA SER A 291 -9.23 -12.31 10.22
C SER A 291 -9.51 -13.41 9.20
N GLU A 292 -9.39 -13.11 7.91
CA GLU A 292 -9.62 -14.05 6.83
C GLU A 292 -8.62 -13.80 5.69
N GLY A 293 -8.34 -14.83 4.88
CA GLY A 293 -7.46 -14.71 3.72
C GLY A 293 -6.71 -15.98 3.39
N THR A 294 -5.84 -15.90 2.41
CA THR A 294 -4.99 -16.99 1.95
C THR A 294 -3.65 -17.02 2.70
N ASN A 295 -3.02 -15.87 2.86
CA ASN A 295 -1.74 -15.74 3.55
C ASN A 295 -1.40 -14.29 3.96
N LEU A 296 -0.63 -14.19 5.04
CA LEU A 296 0.14 -13.01 5.43
C LEU A 296 1.63 -13.34 5.31
N THR A 297 2.40 -12.51 4.63
CA THR A 297 3.86 -12.65 4.58
C THR A 297 4.54 -11.35 4.97
N ILE A 298 5.41 -11.40 5.97
CA ILE A 298 6.19 -10.26 6.47
C ILE A 298 7.67 -10.58 6.36
N VAL A 299 8.40 -9.78 5.63
CA VAL A 299 9.84 -9.97 5.38
C VAL A 299 10.59 -8.65 5.57
N ASN A 300 11.79 -8.68 6.13
CA ASN A 300 12.64 -7.48 6.26
C ASN A 300 11.92 -6.25 6.80
N SER A 301 11.01 -6.42 7.73
CA SER A 301 10.10 -5.34 8.14
C SER A 301 10.09 -5.16 9.65
N THR A 302 9.72 -3.98 10.08
CA THR A 302 9.57 -3.64 11.50
C THR A 302 8.09 -3.41 11.83
N ILE A 303 7.60 -4.08 12.89
CA ILE A 303 6.28 -3.88 13.48
C ILE A 303 6.50 -3.34 14.90
N SER A 304 6.25 -2.06 15.14
CA SER A 304 6.71 -1.43 16.39
C SER A 304 5.70 -0.44 16.97
N ALA A 305 5.56 -0.46 18.30
CA ALA A 305 4.77 0.50 19.06
C ALA A 305 3.28 0.56 18.65
N ASN A 306 2.73 -0.51 18.08
CA ASN A 306 1.30 -0.58 17.81
C ASN A 306 0.53 -0.97 19.08
N VAL A 307 -0.72 -0.52 19.19
CA VAL A 307 -1.53 -0.64 20.38
C VAL A 307 -2.89 -1.26 20.06
N ALA A 308 -3.29 -2.28 20.81
CA ALA A 308 -4.63 -2.83 20.81
C ALA A 308 -5.22 -2.76 22.22
N ASP A 309 -6.49 -2.37 22.33
CA ASP A 309 -7.18 -2.39 23.62
C ASP A 309 -7.48 -3.80 24.12
N THR A 310 -7.48 -4.80 23.21
CA THR A 310 -7.63 -6.20 23.59
C THR A 310 -6.46 -7.06 23.04
N PHE A 311 -6.59 -7.74 21.95
CA PHE A 311 -5.66 -8.78 21.49
C PHE A 311 -4.71 -8.31 20.38
N GLY A 312 -3.48 -8.85 20.39
CA GLY A 312 -2.55 -8.69 19.29
C GLY A 312 -2.10 -7.25 19.05
N GLY A 313 -1.31 -6.68 19.96
CA GLY A 313 -0.83 -5.29 19.81
C GLY A 313 -0.14 -5.03 18.49
N GLY A 314 0.82 -5.86 18.12
CA GLY A 314 1.48 -5.81 16.81
C GLY A 314 0.65 -6.49 15.72
N ILE A 315 0.39 -7.79 15.89
CA ILE A 315 -0.26 -8.65 14.90
C ILE A 315 -1.27 -9.56 15.59
N SER A 316 -2.50 -9.59 15.11
CA SER A 316 -3.50 -10.63 15.37
C SER A 316 -3.86 -11.31 14.07
N THR A 317 -3.65 -12.62 13.95
CA THR A 317 -3.87 -13.36 12.69
C THR A 317 -4.62 -14.66 12.88
N SER A 318 -5.58 -14.91 11.99
CA SER A 318 -6.35 -16.17 11.89
C SER A 318 -6.03 -16.96 10.62
N ILE A 319 -4.98 -16.61 9.88
CA ILE A 319 -4.63 -17.22 8.59
C ILE A 319 -3.18 -17.71 8.57
N PRO A 320 -2.78 -18.55 7.60
CA PRO A 320 -1.38 -18.90 7.40
C PRO A 320 -0.50 -17.66 7.30
N THR A 321 0.50 -17.57 8.18
CA THR A 321 1.36 -16.40 8.32
C THR A 321 2.82 -16.79 8.33
N THR A 322 3.63 -16.09 7.53
CA THR A 322 5.09 -16.28 7.49
C THR A 322 5.78 -14.96 7.87
N ILE A 323 6.64 -15.02 8.89
CA ILE A 323 7.43 -13.88 9.35
C ILE A 323 8.91 -14.25 9.26
N ASN A 324 9.68 -13.45 8.51
CA ASN A 324 11.08 -13.74 8.29
C ASN A 324 11.94 -12.47 8.30
N HIS A 325 13.12 -12.53 8.90
CA HIS A 325 14.07 -11.40 9.00
C HIS A 325 13.38 -10.09 9.43
N SER A 326 12.50 -10.15 10.41
CA SER A 326 11.69 -9.02 10.85
C SER A 326 11.93 -8.66 12.31
N THR A 327 11.53 -7.47 12.72
CA THR A 327 11.65 -7.00 14.10
C THR A 327 10.27 -6.58 14.61
N ILE A 328 9.74 -7.28 15.62
CA ILE A 328 8.42 -7.06 16.21
C ILE A 328 8.61 -6.66 17.67
N VAL A 329 8.53 -5.35 17.95
CA VAL A 329 8.94 -4.82 19.26
C VAL A 329 8.07 -3.68 19.75
N ASN A 330 8.01 -3.52 21.07
CA ASN A 330 7.31 -2.41 21.73
C ASN A 330 5.81 -2.33 21.42
N ASN A 331 5.17 -3.41 20.98
CA ASN A 331 3.74 -3.44 20.74
C ASN A 331 2.98 -3.77 22.04
N HIS A 332 1.76 -3.27 22.17
CA HIS A 332 0.98 -3.35 23.41
C HIS A 332 -0.40 -3.96 23.17
N ALA A 333 -0.75 -4.98 23.94
CA ALA A 333 -2.09 -5.55 24.04
C ALA A 333 -2.72 -5.29 25.42
N ASP A 334 -4.06 -5.43 25.51
CA ASP A 334 -4.86 -5.19 26.73
C ASP A 334 -4.58 -3.81 27.33
N MET A 335 -4.56 -2.79 26.47
CA MET A 335 -4.20 -1.43 26.89
C MET A 335 -5.28 -0.80 27.81
N ASN A 336 -6.53 -1.27 27.73
CA ASN A 336 -7.60 -0.91 28.64
C ASN A 336 -7.49 -1.60 30.02
N ALA A 337 -6.55 -2.56 30.17
CA ALA A 337 -6.20 -3.29 31.38
C ALA A 337 -7.42 -3.97 32.07
N ASN A 338 -8.37 -4.47 31.28
CA ASN A 338 -9.55 -5.17 31.78
C ASN A 338 -9.34 -6.69 31.96
N ASN A 339 -8.14 -7.20 31.63
CA ASN A 339 -7.66 -8.59 31.65
C ASN A 339 -8.37 -9.53 30.66
N ASP A 340 -8.87 -9.04 29.56
CA ASP A 340 -9.49 -9.86 28.53
C ASP A 340 -8.66 -9.97 27.23
N GLY A 341 -7.46 -9.32 27.15
CA GLY A 341 -6.55 -9.33 26.04
C GLY A 341 -5.28 -10.15 26.26
N TYR A 342 -4.55 -10.47 25.19
CA TYR A 342 -3.20 -11.05 25.22
C TYR A 342 -2.49 -10.98 23.86
N GLY A 343 -1.15 -11.25 23.86
CA GLY A 343 -0.32 -11.24 22.66
C GLY A 343 0.15 -9.84 22.27
N GLY A 344 1.03 -9.24 23.06
CA GLY A 344 1.56 -7.91 22.79
C GLY A 344 2.23 -7.81 21.41
N GLY A 345 3.11 -8.76 21.07
CA GLY A 345 3.79 -8.81 19.76
C GLY A 345 2.95 -9.49 18.69
N VAL A 346 2.74 -10.81 18.83
CA VAL A 346 2.03 -11.65 17.86
C VAL A 346 1.00 -12.50 18.58
N LEU A 347 -0.22 -12.48 18.09
CA LEU A 347 -1.26 -13.44 18.44
C LEU A 347 -1.58 -14.34 17.25
N ALA A 348 -1.39 -15.65 17.43
CA ALA A 348 -1.88 -16.69 16.52
C ALA A 348 -3.28 -17.14 16.97
N TYR A 349 -4.31 -16.81 16.20
CA TYR A 349 -5.69 -17.14 16.49
C TYR A 349 -6.15 -18.42 15.77
N ILE A 350 -7.34 -18.92 16.06
CA ILE A 350 -7.89 -20.16 15.49
C ILE A 350 -7.83 -20.13 13.94
N GLY A 351 -7.26 -21.17 13.34
CA GLY A 351 -7.11 -21.29 11.90
C GLY A 351 -5.79 -20.81 11.35
N SER A 352 -4.99 -20.08 12.14
CA SER A 352 -3.66 -19.65 11.73
C SER A 352 -2.65 -20.81 11.75
N GLY A 353 -1.63 -20.71 10.88
CA GLY A 353 -0.40 -21.48 10.96
C GLY A 353 0.74 -20.49 10.86
N VAL A 354 1.19 -19.96 12.01
CA VAL A 354 2.21 -18.92 12.04
C VAL A 354 3.60 -19.57 12.03
N THR A 355 4.44 -19.21 11.06
CA THR A 355 5.84 -19.64 10.99
C THR A 355 6.78 -18.43 11.13
N ILE A 356 7.76 -18.54 12.01
CA ILE A 356 8.70 -17.44 12.33
C ILE A 356 10.13 -17.92 12.17
N SER A 357 10.97 -17.13 11.48
CA SER A 357 12.40 -17.39 11.32
C SER A 357 13.23 -16.11 11.28
N ASN A 358 14.46 -16.16 11.76
CA ASN A 358 15.41 -15.03 11.75
C ASN A 358 14.82 -13.71 12.29
N THR A 359 13.90 -13.77 13.23
CA THR A 359 13.08 -12.65 13.67
C THR A 359 13.32 -12.31 15.14
N ILE A 360 13.30 -11.02 15.46
CA ILE A 360 13.32 -10.51 16.84
C ILE A 360 11.88 -10.26 17.29
N LEU A 361 11.51 -10.86 18.45
CA LEU A 361 10.29 -10.55 19.19
C LEU A 361 10.72 -10.12 20.60
N ALA A 362 10.55 -8.85 20.95
CA ALA A 362 11.03 -8.35 22.23
C ALA A 362 10.34 -7.05 22.67
N ASN A 363 10.40 -6.76 23.95
CA ASN A 363 9.84 -5.54 24.55
C ASN A 363 8.34 -5.32 24.24
N ASN A 364 7.63 -6.33 23.75
CA ASN A 364 6.19 -6.24 23.62
C ASN A 364 5.54 -6.45 24.98
N THR A 365 4.37 -5.91 25.19
CA THR A 365 3.68 -6.02 26.48
C THR A 365 2.25 -6.46 26.32
N ASP A 366 1.84 -7.33 27.24
CA ASP A 366 0.46 -7.73 27.47
C ASP A 366 0.15 -7.35 28.91
N HIS A 367 -0.80 -6.46 29.11
CA HIS A 367 -1.20 -5.97 30.44
C HIS A 367 -2.17 -6.90 31.14
N SER A 368 -2.61 -7.98 30.50
CA SER A 368 -3.48 -9.00 31.13
C SER A 368 -2.72 -9.81 32.19
N ALA A 369 -3.47 -10.57 32.96
CA ALA A 369 -2.91 -11.48 33.96
C ALA A 369 -2.10 -12.64 33.36
N PHE A 370 -2.20 -12.89 32.06
CA PHE A 370 -1.47 -13.97 31.36
C PHE A 370 -0.04 -13.56 30.98
N HIS A 371 0.23 -12.28 30.74
CA HIS A 371 1.53 -11.75 30.35
C HIS A 371 2.15 -12.46 29.14
N TYR A 372 1.36 -12.75 28.11
CA TYR A 372 1.85 -13.31 26.86
C TYR A 372 2.43 -12.20 25.96
N ASN A 373 3.57 -11.67 26.40
CA ASN A 373 4.12 -10.41 25.89
C ASN A 373 4.50 -10.47 24.41
N ASP A 374 5.49 -11.29 24.05
CA ASP A 374 5.98 -11.28 22.67
C ASP A 374 5.17 -12.20 21.75
N CYS A 375 4.64 -13.30 22.29
CA CYS A 375 3.93 -14.30 21.50
C CYS A 375 2.82 -14.97 22.29
N ALA A 376 1.67 -15.09 21.66
CA ALA A 376 0.52 -15.82 22.19
C ALA A 376 -0.08 -16.77 21.14
N GLU A 377 -0.45 -17.97 21.60
CA GLU A 377 -1.18 -18.98 20.85
C GLU A 377 -2.57 -19.18 21.45
N TYR A 378 -3.60 -19.16 20.60
CA TYR A 378 -4.92 -19.60 21.03
C TYR A 378 -4.95 -21.14 21.11
N VAL A 379 -5.85 -21.68 21.93
CA VAL A 379 -5.93 -23.13 22.19
C VAL A 379 -6.06 -23.92 20.87
N GLY A 380 -5.11 -24.83 20.63
CA GLY A 380 -5.09 -25.71 19.44
C GLY A 380 -4.47 -25.10 18.20
N VAL A 381 -3.72 -24.02 18.37
CA VAL A 381 -2.90 -23.37 17.32
C VAL A 381 -1.45 -23.40 17.76
N ASP A 382 -0.54 -23.67 16.84
CA ASP A 382 0.91 -23.68 17.12
C ASP A 382 1.61 -22.58 16.30
N VAL A 383 2.44 -21.78 16.98
CA VAL A 383 3.45 -20.93 16.34
C VAL A 383 4.70 -21.79 16.13
N ILE A 384 5.08 -21.97 14.86
CA ILE A 384 6.20 -22.83 14.47
C ILE A 384 7.45 -21.98 14.30
N SER A 385 8.44 -22.21 15.15
CA SER A 385 9.79 -21.67 14.92
C SER A 385 10.51 -22.47 13.84
N ASN A 386 10.91 -21.79 12.77
CA ASN A 386 11.85 -22.32 11.76
C ASN A 386 13.31 -22.00 12.08
N GLY A 387 13.57 -21.50 13.30
CA GLY A 387 14.90 -21.28 13.86
C GLY A 387 15.47 -19.88 13.69
N TYR A 388 16.56 -19.67 14.43
CA TYR A 388 17.32 -18.42 14.44
C TYR A 388 16.46 -17.20 14.83
N ASN A 389 15.52 -17.37 15.77
CA ASN A 389 14.75 -16.28 16.32
C ASN A 389 15.35 -15.80 17.66
N LEU A 390 15.17 -14.54 17.98
CA LEU A 390 15.44 -14.01 19.32
C LEU A 390 14.12 -13.57 19.93
N VAL A 391 13.71 -14.25 21.02
CA VAL A 391 12.43 -13.99 21.69
C VAL A 391 12.73 -13.72 23.16
N GLU A 392 12.40 -12.51 23.61
CA GLU A 392 12.67 -12.12 25.00
C GLU A 392 11.71 -12.79 25.96
N SER A 393 10.40 -12.79 25.67
CA SER A 393 9.35 -13.41 26.46
C SER A 393 8.47 -14.31 25.60
N VAL A 394 8.69 -15.62 25.65
CA VAL A 394 8.03 -16.57 24.72
C VAL A 394 6.50 -16.67 24.90
N GLY A 395 5.94 -16.14 26.00
CA GLY A 395 4.52 -16.31 26.29
C GLY A 395 4.16 -17.79 26.45
N ASN A 396 3.12 -18.23 25.73
CA ASN A 396 2.77 -19.64 25.65
C ASN A 396 3.23 -20.33 24.35
N CYS A 397 4.00 -19.62 23.49
CA CYS A 397 4.55 -20.16 22.25
C CYS A 397 5.81 -21.00 22.46
N THR A 398 6.16 -21.85 21.48
CA THR A 398 7.32 -22.72 21.56
C THR A 398 8.41 -22.34 20.57
N PHE A 399 9.56 -21.90 21.09
CA PHE A 399 10.76 -21.58 20.30
C PHE A 399 11.92 -22.53 20.72
N ASN A 400 12.03 -23.66 20.07
CA ASN A 400 13.05 -24.69 20.36
C ASN A 400 13.82 -25.18 19.12
N SER A 401 13.71 -24.46 18.00
CA SER A 401 14.42 -24.80 16.78
C SER A 401 15.88 -24.35 16.80
N THR A 402 16.67 -24.83 15.83
CA THR A 402 18.10 -24.51 15.74
C THR A 402 18.33 -23.01 15.70
N GLY A 403 19.22 -22.52 16.55
CA GLY A 403 19.63 -21.12 16.59
C GLY A 403 18.64 -20.18 17.33
N ASP A 404 17.51 -20.68 17.84
CA ASP A 404 16.61 -19.87 18.66
C ASP A 404 17.29 -19.41 19.96
N LYS A 405 17.12 -18.14 20.29
CA LYS A 405 17.57 -17.50 21.52
C LYS A 405 16.36 -17.01 22.32
N LYS A 406 16.31 -17.34 23.60
CA LYS A 406 15.20 -17.03 24.49
C LYS A 406 15.64 -16.33 25.75
N GLY A 407 14.80 -15.41 26.28
CA GLY A 407 15.04 -14.72 27.52
C GLY A 407 16.22 -13.74 27.47
N LEU A 408 16.52 -13.22 26.30
CA LEU A 408 17.62 -12.28 26.07
C LEU A 408 17.08 -10.95 25.54
N ASP A 409 17.54 -9.85 26.13
CA ASP A 409 17.36 -8.51 25.60
C ASP A 409 18.09 -8.37 24.25
N PRO A 410 17.41 -8.02 23.15
CA PRO A 410 18.06 -7.80 21.86
C PRO A 410 18.95 -6.58 21.80
N MET A 411 18.95 -5.71 22.82
CA MET A 411 19.72 -4.47 22.88
C MET A 411 19.52 -3.60 21.64
N LEU A 412 18.27 -3.13 21.44
CA LEU A 412 17.89 -2.31 20.30
C LEU A 412 18.06 -0.82 20.57
N GLY A 413 18.45 -0.06 19.53
CA GLY A 413 18.34 1.38 19.51
C GLY A 413 16.89 1.86 19.31
N PRO A 414 16.62 3.15 19.46
CA PRO A 414 15.27 3.70 19.21
C PRO A 414 14.88 3.51 17.74
N LEU A 415 13.55 3.55 17.47
CA LEU A 415 13.02 3.60 16.11
C LEU A 415 13.42 4.93 15.48
N GLN A 416 14.21 4.91 14.45
CA GLN A 416 14.72 6.11 13.79
C GLN A 416 15.21 5.82 12.37
N ASN A 417 15.54 6.89 11.64
CA ASN A 417 16.19 6.75 10.35
C ASN A 417 17.67 6.30 10.53
N ASN A 418 17.90 5.02 10.34
CA ASN A 418 19.23 4.39 10.33
C ASN A 418 19.80 4.28 8.90
N GLY A 419 19.31 5.06 7.98
CA GLY A 419 19.53 4.98 6.54
C GLY A 419 18.53 4.01 5.87
N GLY A 420 18.21 4.23 4.60
CA GLY A 420 17.22 3.42 3.89
C GLY A 420 15.85 4.09 3.76
N TRP A 421 14.86 3.29 3.35
CA TRP A 421 13.54 3.80 2.96
C TRP A 421 12.61 4.02 4.16
N THR A 422 12.69 3.15 5.17
CA THR A 422 11.84 3.20 6.36
C THR A 422 12.68 3.22 7.64
N ASN A 423 12.12 3.73 8.74
CA ASN A 423 12.77 3.70 10.05
C ASN A 423 12.95 2.27 10.56
N THR A 424 14.02 2.03 11.31
CA THR A 424 14.37 0.72 11.88
C THR A 424 14.87 0.87 13.31
N HIS A 425 14.93 -0.26 14.04
CA HIS A 425 15.67 -0.38 15.29
C HIS A 425 17.07 -0.94 14.99
N ALA A 426 18.12 -0.16 15.20
CA ALA A 426 19.48 -0.65 15.03
C ALA A 426 19.87 -1.62 16.16
N LEU A 427 20.64 -2.65 15.83
CA LEU A 427 21.29 -3.50 16.82
C LEU A 427 22.45 -2.75 17.49
N LEU A 428 22.41 -2.61 18.81
CA LEU A 428 23.49 -1.99 19.57
C LEU A 428 24.66 -2.94 19.77
N ILE A 429 25.84 -2.38 20.05
CA ILE A 429 27.06 -3.17 20.30
C ILE A 429 26.84 -4.15 21.47
N GLY A 430 27.08 -5.42 21.22
CA GLY A 430 26.87 -6.49 22.20
C GLY A 430 25.48 -7.15 22.11
N SER A 431 24.65 -6.73 21.19
CA SER A 431 23.37 -7.41 20.93
C SER A 431 23.59 -8.89 20.63
N PRO A 432 22.83 -9.79 21.27
CA PRO A 432 22.88 -11.22 20.98
C PRO A 432 22.32 -11.60 19.61
N ALA A 433 21.71 -10.66 18.89
CA ALA A 433 21.18 -10.84 17.53
C ALA A 433 22.28 -10.71 16.46
N ILE A 434 23.39 -10.03 16.76
CA ILE A 434 24.49 -9.82 15.82
C ILE A 434 25.17 -11.15 15.48
N ASP A 435 25.39 -11.40 14.18
CA ASP A 435 26.00 -12.58 13.60
C ASP A 435 25.33 -13.90 14.06
N ALA A 436 24.05 -13.86 14.40
CA ALA A 436 23.34 -14.97 15.03
C ALA A 436 22.19 -15.54 14.19
N GLY A 437 21.95 -14.99 13.01
CA GLY A 437 20.95 -15.47 12.06
C GLY A 437 21.37 -16.76 11.34
N ASN A 438 20.50 -17.25 10.46
CA ASN A 438 20.71 -18.52 9.76
C ASN A 438 21.95 -18.47 8.84
N PRO A 439 23.01 -19.24 9.12
CA PRO A 439 24.23 -19.21 8.32
C PRO A 439 24.06 -19.79 6.91
N SER A 440 22.95 -20.45 6.63
CA SER A 440 22.64 -20.99 5.30
C SER A 440 22.04 -19.94 4.36
N VAL A 441 21.70 -18.75 4.84
CA VAL A 441 21.25 -17.64 4.00
C VAL A 441 22.42 -17.14 3.17
N THR A 442 22.25 -17.11 1.86
CA THR A 442 23.29 -16.66 0.92
C THR A 442 22.90 -15.36 0.27
N ARG A 443 23.86 -14.61 -0.26
CA ARG A 443 23.61 -13.35 -0.99
C ARG A 443 22.68 -13.48 -2.19
N ILE A 444 22.42 -14.69 -2.66
CA ILE A 444 21.58 -14.98 -3.83
C ILE A 444 20.16 -15.34 -3.39
N GLN A 445 19.97 -15.74 -2.13
CA GLN A 445 18.66 -16.04 -1.58
C GLN A 445 17.98 -14.73 -1.12
N PHE A 446 16.72 -14.61 -1.43
CA PHE A 446 15.90 -13.54 -0.91
C PHE A 446 15.64 -13.74 0.61
N PRO A 447 15.71 -12.69 1.42
CA PRO A 447 16.04 -11.30 1.09
C PRO A 447 17.58 -11.08 0.99
N ASN A 448 18.02 -10.42 -0.06
CA ASN A 448 19.44 -10.12 -0.29
C ASN A 448 19.91 -8.81 0.36
N SER A 449 19.00 -8.03 0.93
CA SER A 449 19.26 -6.82 1.72
C SER A 449 18.47 -6.84 3.03
N ASP A 450 18.84 -5.99 3.96
CA ASP A 450 18.04 -5.72 5.14
C ASP A 450 16.92 -4.69 4.83
N GLN A 451 16.10 -4.35 5.82
CA GLN A 451 14.95 -3.43 5.65
C GLN A 451 15.33 -2.08 4.99
N ARG A 452 16.56 -1.66 5.14
CA ARG A 452 17.02 -0.37 4.59
C ARG A 452 17.19 -0.35 3.07
N GLY A 453 17.12 -1.51 2.43
CA GLY A 453 17.11 -1.65 0.96
C GLY A 453 18.45 -2.02 0.33
N PRO A 454 18.45 -2.39 -0.97
CA PRO A 454 19.55 -3.12 -1.60
C PRO A 454 20.82 -2.30 -1.89
N ALA A 455 20.73 -0.97 -1.93
CA ALA A 455 21.83 -0.15 -2.44
C ALA A 455 23.10 -0.14 -1.56
N ARG A 456 22.95 -0.40 -0.24
CA ARG A 456 24.08 -0.32 0.73
C ARG A 456 24.06 -1.39 1.80
N TYR A 457 22.96 -2.11 1.98
CA TYR A 457 22.71 -2.90 3.20
C TYR A 457 22.49 -4.37 2.85
N ALA A 458 23.55 -5.02 2.38
CA ALA A 458 23.49 -6.45 2.10
C ALA A 458 23.18 -7.25 3.38
N ARG A 459 22.25 -8.18 3.29
CA ARG A 459 21.86 -9.06 4.41
C ARG A 459 23.01 -9.94 4.92
N VAL A 460 23.92 -10.33 4.05
CA VAL A 460 25.06 -11.16 4.44
C VAL A 460 26.35 -10.34 4.47
N ILE A 461 26.89 -10.10 5.66
CA ILE A 461 28.16 -9.42 5.87
C ILE A 461 29.19 -10.42 6.34
N ASN A 462 30.32 -10.55 5.60
CA ASN A 462 31.40 -11.50 5.91
C ASN A 462 30.94 -12.96 6.06
N GLY A 463 29.84 -13.36 5.43
CA GLY A 463 29.29 -14.71 5.52
C GLY A 463 28.39 -14.94 6.73
N GLN A 464 28.07 -13.92 7.48
CA GLN A 464 27.19 -13.95 8.65
C GLN A 464 25.95 -13.08 8.43
N VAL A 465 24.90 -13.36 9.17
CA VAL A 465 23.59 -12.70 9.09
C VAL A 465 23.13 -12.38 10.50
N ASP A 466 22.54 -11.23 10.69
CA ASP A 466 21.91 -10.84 11.95
C ASP A 466 20.48 -11.37 12.04
N ILE A 467 19.99 -11.56 13.26
CA ILE A 467 18.58 -11.81 13.51
C ILE A 467 17.83 -10.46 13.45
N GLY A 468 16.68 -10.44 12.79
CA GLY A 468 15.83 -9.25 12.71
C GLY A 468 15.88 -8.52 11.36
N ALA A 469 15.28 -7.35 11.32
CA ALA A 469 15.12 -6.53 10.10
C ALA A 469 16.38 -5.71 9.74
N PHE A 470 17.28 -5.52 10.68
CA PHE A 470 18.45 -4.65 10.57
C PHE A 470 19.74 -5.47 10.61
N GLU A 471 20.68 -5.20 9.72
CA GLU A 471 22.02 -5.80 9.66
C GLU A 471 23.05 -4.82 10.22
N ALA A 472 23.74 -5.17 11.30
CA ALA A 472 24.73 -4.32 11.94
C ALA A 472 26.06 -4.30 11.18
N TRP A 473 26.55 -3.12 10.85
CA TRP A 473 27.89 -2.96 10.31
C TRP A 473 28.86 -2.72 11.46
N LEU A 474 29.50 -3.77 11.93
CA LEU A 474 30.60 -3.62 12.87
C LEU A 474 31.86 -3.16 12.12
N VAL A 475 32.09 -1.84 12.07
CA VAL A 475 33.39 -1.31 11.67
C VAL A 475 34.35 -1.58 12.83
N THR A 476 35.13 -2.66 12.76
CA THR A 476 36.25 -2.86 13.65
C THR A 476 37.32 -1.81 13.35
N PHE A 477 37.29 -0.70 14.10
CA PHE A 477 38.43 0.22 14.14
C PHE A 477 39.58 -0.57 14.79
N LEU A 478 40.47 -1.14 14.00
CA LEU A 478 41.78 -1.54 14.49
C LEU A 478 42.49 -0.23 14.93
N PRO A 479 42.92 -0.10 16.20
CA PRO A 479 43.70 1.06 16.58
C PRO A 479 44.98 1.06 15.76
N VAL A 480 45.14 2.05 14.89
CA VAL A 480 46.40 2.30 14.19
C VAL A 480 47.38 2.76 15.26
N ILE A 481 48.20 1.85 15.74
CA ILE A 481 49.31 2.19 16.60
C ILE A 481 50.38 2.80 15.70
N PHE A 482 50.45 4.11 15.69
CA PHE A 482 51.61 4.82 15.15
C PHE A 482 52.81 4.49 16.04
N ARG A 483 53.78 3.79 15.50
CA ARG A 483 55.11 3.63 16.07
C ARG A 483 56.04 4.74 15.54
#